data_de49952f7d0d4b7e79f6d657c1044da7
#
_entry.id   de49952f7d0d4b7e79f6d657c1044da7
#
_cell.length_a   1.000
_cell.length_b   1.000
_cell.length_c   1.000
_cell.angle_alpha   90.00
_cell.angle_beta   90.00
_cell.angle_gamma   90.00
#
_symmetry.space_group_name_H-M   'P 1'
#
loop_
_entity.id
_entity.type
_entity.pdbx_description
1 polymer ?
#
loop_
_entity_poly.entity_id
_entity_poly.type
_entity_poly.pdbx_seq_one_letter_code
_entity_poly.pdbx_strand_id
1 'polypeptide(L)'
;MKTVLQILPSLKKINGGVERGTLDVAKELAKREFKSVILSSGGEMADKYKYKGVDHYTVEIEKKGILNFLSCRSKFMQYVSLIKPDLIHIRSRWPAFCFSGLVKKLQIPLVTTYHGTYSGNSFFLKK
;
A
#
# COMPACT_ATOMS: atom_id res chain seq x y z
N MET A 1 13.82 -3.03 14.28
CA MET A 1 13.38 -2.18 13.14
C MET A 1 11.90 -2.40 12.87
N LYS A 2 11.13 -1.35 12.88
CA LYS A 2 9.70 -1.44 12.57
C LYS A 2 9.48 -1.45 11.07
N THR A 3 8.46 -2.15 10.64
CA THR A 3 8.11 -2.31 9.22
C THR A 3 6.80 -1.60 8.92
N VAL A 4 6.80 -0.75 7.90
CA VAL A 4 5.61 -0.05 7.43
C VAL A 4 5.32 -0.50 6.00
N LEU A 5 4.11 -0.98 5.79
CA LEU A 5 3.64 -1.41 4.48
C LEU A 5 2.63 -0.41 3.95
N GLN A 6 2.92 0.18 2.79
CA GLN A 6 1.98 1.06 2.09
C GLN A 6 1.37 0.32 0.92
N ILE A 7 0.08 0.47 0.73
CA ILE A 7 -0.66 -0.20 -0.33
C ILE A 7 -1.38 0.84 -1.18
N LEU A 8 -1.19 0.77 -2.48
CA LEU A 8 -1.88 1.64 -3.43
C LEU A 8 -2.16 0.86 -4.72
N PRO A 9 -3.07 1.35 -5.59
CA PRO A 9 -3.45 0.58 -6.79
C PRO A 9 -2.29 0.35 -7.75
N SER A 10 -1.52 1.39 -8.07
CA SER A 10 -0.43 1.26 -9.04
C SER A 10 0.58 2.39 -8.90
N LEU A 11 1.72 2.21 -9.56
CA LEU A 11 2.77 3.22 -9.66
C LEU A 11 3.01 3.59 -11.13
N LYS A 12 1.93 3.85 -11.85
CA LYS A 12 2.00 4.11 -13.30
C LYS A 12 2.28 5.56 -13.66
N LYS A 13 1.81 6.51 -12.85
CA LYS A 13 1.86 7.93 -13.23
C LYS A 13 2.72 8.75 -12.29
N ILE A 14 3.67 9.48 -12.87
CA ILE A 14 4.52 10.38 -12.11
C ILE A 14 3.73 11.54 -11.52
N ASN A 15 2.68 12.00 -12.22
CA ASN A 15 1.89 13.15 -11.81
C ASN A 15 0.78 12.84 -10.81
N GLY A 16 0.60 11.58 -10.45
CA GLY A 16 -0.41 11.21 -9.50
C GLY A 16 0.02 11.55 -8.08
N GLY A 17 -0.85 12.25 -7.34
CA GLY A 17 -0.54 12.61 -5.96
C GLY A 17 -0.37 11.42 -5.04
N VAL A 18 -1.17 10.36 -5.25
CA VAL A 18 -1.08 9.15 -4.45
C VAL A 18 0.24 8.44 -4.68
N GLU A 19 0.64 8.28 -5.93
CA GLU A 19 1.89 7.62 -6.30
C GLU A 19 3.09 8.37 -5.75
N ARG A 20 3.12 9.67 -6.01
CA ARG A 20 4.22 10.51 -5.56
C ARG A 20 4.32 10.55 -4.04
N GLY A 21 3.19 10.74 -3.37
CA GLY A 21 3.16 10.77 -1.91
C GLY A 21 3.62 9.46 -1.30
N THR A 22 3.23 8.33 -1.90
CA THR A 22 3.66 7.02 -1.43
C THR A 22 5.17 6.87 -1.51
N LEU A 23 5.75 7.26 -2.65
CA LEU A 23 7.20 7.17 -2.84
C LEU A 23 7.96 8.09 -1.90
N ASP A 24 7.46 9.31 -1.71
CA ASP A 24 8.09 10.27 -0.80
C ASP A 24 8.09 9.76 0.64
N VAL A 25 6.96 9.24 1.09
CA VAL A 25 6.85 8.68 2.44
C VAL A 25 7.74 7.44 2.58
N ALA A 26 7.74 6.57 1.57
CA ALA A 26 8.56 5.36 1.60
C ALA A 26 10.05 5.70 1.75
N LYS A 27 10.50 6.68 1.00
CA LYS A 27 11.89 7.15 1.06
C LYS A 27 12.22 7.71 2.43
N GLU A 28 11.33 8.53 2.98
CA GLU A 28 11.54 9.15 4.29
C GLU A 28 11.56 8.10 5.39
N LEU A 29 10.68 7.11 5.32
CA LEU A 29 10.67 6.01 6.29
C LEU A 29 11.99 5.24 6.26
N ALA A 30 12.51 4.97 5.07
CA ALA A 30 13.78 4.28 4.93
C ALA A 30 14.93 5.09 5.53
N LYS A 31 14.91 6.41 5.35
CA LYS A 31 15.92 7.28 5.97
C LYS A 31 15.87 7.27 7.48
N ARG A 32 14.69 7.05 8.04
CA ARG A 32 14.49 7.01 9.50
C ARG A 32 14.63 5.61 10.07
N GLU A 33 15.24 4.72 9.30
CA GLU A 33 15.55 3.35 9.73
C GLU A 33 14.34 2.46 9.94
N PHE A 34 13.22 2.77 9.27
CA PHE A 34 12.11 1.84 9.15
C PHE A 34 12.34 0.94 7.96
N LYS A 35 11.86 -0.29 8.06
CA LYS A 35 11.76 -1.13 6.87
C LYS A 35 10.54 -0.66 6.10
N SER A 36 10.77 -0.13 4.91
CA SER A 36 9.74 0.49 4.10
C SER A 36 9.36 -0.42 2.94
N VAL A 37 8.08 -0.79 2.85
CA VAL A 37 7.59 -1.73 1.84
C VAL A 37 6.38 -1.15 1.14
N ILE A 38 6.32 -1.32 -0.17
CA ILE A 38 5.19 -0.89 -0.99
C ILE A 38 4.56 -2.10 -1.67
N LEU A 39 3.24 -2.16 -1.69
CA LEU A 39 2.47 -3.17 -2.41
C LEU A 39 1.56 -2.46 -3.40
N SER A 40 1.67 -2.79 -4.69
CA SER A 40 0.86 -2.20 -5.75
C SER A 40 0.81 -3.12 -6.96
N SER A 41 0.06 -2.74 -8.01
CA SER A 41 0.09 -3.47 -9.28
C SER A 41 1.38 -3.20 -10.07
N GLY A 42 2.25 -2.33 -9.56
CA GLY A 42 3.46 -1.97 -10.28
C GLY A 42 3.24 -0.81 -11.25
N GLY A 43 4.19 -0.60 -12.14
CA GLY A 43 4.17 0.46 -13.12
C GLY A 43 5.56 1.07 -13.30
N GLU A 44 5.67 2.04 -14.20
CA GLU A 44 6.97 2.66 -14.52
C GLU A 44 7.66 3.27 -13.29
N MET A 45 6.88 3.86 -12.39
CA MET A 45 7.46 4.49 -11.21
C MET A 45 8.08 3.49 -10.25
N ALA A 46 7.58 2.25 -10.23
CA ALA A 46 8.16 1.21 -9.39
C ALA A 46 9.58 0.87 -9.84
N ASP A 47 9.82 0.88 -11.14
CA ASP A 47 11.14 0.59 -11.71
C ASP A 47 12.05 1.82 -11.73
N LYS A 48 11.48 2.99 -12.02
CA LYS A 48 12.23 4.22 -12.19
C LYS A 48 12.71 4.83 -10.88
N TYR A 49 11.89 4.72 -9.83
CA TYR A 49 12.18 5.34 -8.54
C TYR A 49 12.42 4.30 -7.47
N LYS A 50 13.49 3.55 -7.64
CA LYS A 50 13.93 2.60 -6.61
C LYS A 50 14.83 3.31 -5.63
N TYR A 51 14.45 3.26 -4.38
CA TYR A 51 15.23 3.87 -3.31
C TYR A 51 15.83 2.79 -2.43
N LYS A 52 17.04 3.04 -1.94
CA LYS A 52 17.69 2.14 -0.99
C LYS A 52 16.82 2.03 0.28
N GLY A 53 16.57 0.81 0.70
CA GLY A 53 15.77 0.55 1.90
C GLY A 53 14.27 0.50 1.65
N VAL A 54 13.84 0.62 0.39
CA VAL A 54 12.43 0.49 0.02
C VAL A 54 12.25 -0.73 -0.86
N ASP A 55 11.41 -1.66 -0.42
CA ASP A 55 11.07 -2.86 -1.18
C ASP A 55 9.70 -2.71 -1.81
N HIS A 56 9.52 -3.28 -2.98
CA HIS A 56 8.25 -3.27 -3.67
C HIS A 56 7.81 -4.69 -4.02
N TYR A 57 6.55 -5.00 -3.70
CA TYR A 57 5.91 -6.26 -4.05
C TYR A 57 4.71 -5.97 -4.95
N THR A 58 4.45 -6.86 -5.88
CA THR A 58 3.41 -6.67 -6.89
C THR A 58 2.22 -7.59 -6.66
N VAL A 59 1.02 -6.99 -6.65
CA VAL A 59 -0.26 -7.71 -6.65
C VAL A 59 -1.18 -6.98 -7.61
N GLU A 60 -1.90 -7.72 -8.44
CA GLU A 60 -2.78 -7.17 -9.48
C GLU A 60 -4.03 -6.52 -8.90
N ILE A 61 -3.84 -5.48 -8.09
CA ILE A 61 -4.93 -4.82 -7.35
C ILE A 61 -5.91 -4.11 -8.28
N GLU A 62 -5.42 -3.60 -9.40
CA GLU A 62 -6.24 -2.83 -10.33
C GLU A 62 -7.24 -3.67 -11.11
N LYS A 63 -6.96 -4.94 -11.31
CA LYS A 63 -7.88 -5.80 -12.02
C LYS A 63 -9.11 -6.08 -11.17
N LYS A 64 -10.27 -5.83 -11.73
CA LYS A 64 -11.54 -6.08 -11.04
C LYS A 64 -12.09 -7.43 -11.47
N GLY A 65 -12.99 -7.95 -10.68
CA GLY A 65 -13.58 -9.25 -10.91
C GLY A 65 -13.41 -10.13 -9.69
N ILE A 66 -14.35 -11.05 -9.49
CA ILE A 66 -14.39 -11.82 -8.26
C ILE A 66 -13.21 -12.77 -8.11
N LEU A 67 -12.77 -13.38 -9.20
CA LEU A 67 -11.64 -14.30 -9.14
C LEU A 67 -10.36 -13.56 -8.81
N ASN A 68 -10.16 -12.39 -9.42
CA ASN A 68 -8.99 -11.58 -9.11
C ASN A 68 -9.04 -11.03 -7.69
N PHE A 69 -10.20 -10.65 -7.22
CA PHE A 69 -10.39 -10.19 -5.85
C PHE A 69 -9.92 -11.24 -4.85
N LEU A 70 -10.37 -12.49 -5.03
CA LEU A 70 -9.98 -13.58 -4.15
C LEU A 70 -8.48 -13.89 -4.25
N SER A 71 -7.94 -13.86 -5.47
CA SER A 71 -6.52 -14.07 -5.70
C SER A 71 -5.67 -13.00 -5.02
N CYS A 72 -6.08 -11.75 -5.12
CA CYS A 72 -5.37 -10.64 -4.46
C CYS A 72 -5.37 -10.79 -2.95
N ARG A 73 -6.50 -11.19 -2.37
CA ARG A 73 -6.58 -11.39 -0.92
C ARG A 73 -5.65 -12.50 -0.47
N SER A 74 -5.58 -13.58 -1.23
CA SER A 74 -4.69 -14.69 -0.92
C SER A 74 -3.22 -14.27 -0.99
N LYS A 75 -2.84 -13.57 -2.05
CA LYS A 75 -1.47 -13.06 -2.20
C LYS A 75 -1.12 -12.04 -1.12
N PHE A 76 -2.07 -11.19 -0.78
CA PHE A 76 -1.88 -10.22 0.29
C PHE A 76 -1.55 -10.92 1.61
N MET A 77 -2.30 -11.96 1.94
CA MET A 77 -2.04 -12.72 3.17
C MET A 77 -0.65 -13.37 3.16
N GLN A 78 -0.22 -13.88 2.01
CA GLN A 78 1.12 -14.45 1.87
C GLN A 78 2.20 -13.39 2.10
N TYR A 79 2.03 -12.21 1.50
CA TYR A 79 2.99 -11.13 1.67
C TYR A 79 3.03 -10.61 3.11
N VAL A 80 1.86 -10.48 3.75
CA VAL A 80 1.82 -10.04 5.15
C VAL A 80 2.54 -11.02 6.05
N SER A 81 2.38 -12.32 5.80
CA SER A 81 3.10 -13.34 6.56
C SER A 81 4.61 -13.24 6.38
N LEU A 82 5.04 -12.88 5.18
CA LEU A 82 6.46 -12.73 4.87
C LEU A 82 7.02 -11.42 5.41
N ILE A 83 6.31 -10.32 5.21
CA ILE A 83 6.76 -8.97 5.57
C ILE A 83 6.64 -8.70 7.05
N LYS A 84 5.60 -9.20 7.67
CA LYS A 84 5.26 -8.96 9.09
C LYS A 84 5.23 -7.48 9.42
N PRO A 85 4.34 -6.70 8.78
CA PRO A 85 4.31 -5.26 9.00
C PRO A 85 3.81 -4.90 10.39
N ASP A 86 4.37 -3.84 10.94
CA ASP A 86 3.92 -3.26 12.22
C ASP A 86 2.81 -2.24 12.02
N LEU A 87 2.72 -1.69 10.81
CA LEU A 87 1.69 -0.73 10.43
C LEU A 87 1.40 -0.90 8.95
N ILE A 88 0.12 -0.84 8.59
CA ILE A 88 -0.30 -0.87 7.20
C ILE A 88 -1.02 0.44 6.88
N HIS A 89 -0.59 1.10 5.81
CA HIS A 89 -1.22 2.32 5.31
C HIS A 89 -1.80 2.03 3.93
N ILE A 90 -3.12 2.01 3.83
CA ILE A 90 -3.80 1.79 2.56
C ILE A 90 -4.23 3.13 1.97
N ARG A 91 -3.73 3.41 0.77
CA ARG A 91 -4.01 4.65 0.06
C ARG A 91 -4.95 4.36 -1.10
N SER A 92 -6.17 4.74 -1.00
CA SER A 92 -7.18 4.59 -2.01
C SER A 92 -8.29 3.63 -1.61
N ARG A 93 -9.46 3.86 -2.18
CA ARG A 93 -10.68 3.14 -1.77
C ARG A 93 -10.68 1.68 -2.18
N TRP A 94 -10.21 1.37 -3.38
CA TRP A 94 -10.27 0.00 -3.87
C TRP A 94 -9.39 -0.95 -3.07
N PRO A 95 -8.10 -0.64 -2.84
CA PRO A 95 -7.30 -1.48 -1.94
C PRO A 95 -7.88 -1.56 -0.53
N ALA A 96 -8.45 -0.48 -0.03
CA ALA A 96 -9.07 -0.50 1.28
C ALA A 96 -10.24 -1.48 1.32
N PHE A 97 -11.06 -1.47 0.29
CA PHE A 97 -12.17 -2.43 0.16
C PHE A 97 -11.64 -3.86 0.13
N CYS A 98 -10.57 -4.10 -0.62
CA CYS A 98 -10.00 -5.45 -0.75
C CYS A 98 -9.41 -5.98 0.54
N PHE A 99 -8.73 -5.14 1.32
CA PHE A 99 -7.82 -5.63 2.35
C PHE A 99 -8.13 -5.19 3.78
N SER A 100 -8.91 -4.11 3.98
CA SER A 100 -9.13 -3.58 5.34
C SER A 100 -9.66 -4.61 6.33
N GLY A 101 -10.61 -5.43 5.88
CA GLY A 101 -11.17 -6.46 6.74
C GLY A 101 -10.14 -7.48 7.19
N LEU A 102 -9.23 -7.85 6.29
CA LEU A 102 -8.14 -8.79 6.62
C LEU A 102 -7.15 -8.17 7.60
N VAL A 103 -6.81 -6.90 7.40
CA VAL A 103 -5.89 -6.19 8.29
C VAL A 103 -6.47 -6.12 9.69
N LYS A 104 -7.76 -5.82 9.80
CA LYS A 104 -8.44 -5.78 11.10
C LYS A 104 -8.43 -7.13 11.79
N LYS A 105 -8.67 -8.20 11.06
CA LYS A 105 -8.60 -9.55 11.61
C LYS A 105 -7.23 -9.89 12.16
N LEU A 106 -6.18 -9.40 11.51
CA LEU A 106 -4.82 -9.63 11.92
C LEU A 106 -4.39 -8.72 13.07
N GLN A 107 -5.25 -7.77 13.45
CA GLN A 107 -4.98 -6.82 14.53
C GLN A 107 -3.74 -5.97 14.28
N ILE A 108 -3.47 -5.67 13.01
CA ILE A 108 -2.37 -4.79 12.63
C ILE A 108 -2.91 -3.35 12.56
N PRO A 109 -2.23 -2.37 13.14
CA PRO A 109 -2.64 -0.97 13.03
C PRO A 109 -2.79 -0.55 11.57
N LEU A 110 -3.92 0.10 11.27
CA LEU A 110 -4.30 0.44 9.91
C LEU A 110 -4.59 1.93 9.79
N VAL A 111 -3.97 2.55 8.80
CA VAL A 111 -4.28 3.92 8.39
C VAL A 111 -4.84 3.85 6.96
N THR A 112 -5.96 4.51 6.72
CA THR A 112 -6.52 4.60 5.38
C THR A 112 -6.62 6.07 4.97
N THR A 113 -6.21 6.35 3.74
CA THR A 113 -6.26 7.70 3.18
C THR A 113 -7.00 7.62 1.85
N TYR A 114 -8.02 8.43 1.68
CA TYR A 114 -8.77 8.48 0.44
C TYR A 114 -8.52 9.82 -0.24
N HIS A 115 -8.16 9.74 -1.51
CA HIS A 115 -8.04 10.91 -2.38
C HIS A 115 -9.16 10.82 -3.41
N GLY A 116 -9.97 11.82 -3.51
CA GLY A 116 -11.08 11.77 -4.43
C GLY A 116 -11.54 13.14 -4.82
N THR A 117 -12.70 13.18 -5.47
CA THR A 117 -13.31 14.40 -5.93
C THR A 117 -13.97 15.20 -4.81
N TYR A 118 -13.94 14.69 -3.61
CA TYR A 118 -14.47 15.39 -2.45
C TYR A 118 -13.53 16.52 -2.05
N SER A 119 -14.08 17.53 -1.43
CA SER A 119 -13.29 18.61 -0.89
C SER A 119 -12.41 18.08 0.24
N GLY A 120 -11.12 18.09 0.02
CA GLY A 120 -10.15 17.64 1.01
C GLY A 120 -9.97 16.15 1.05
N ASN A 121 -9.06 15.71 1.86
CA ASN A 121 -8.71 14.31 2.06
C ASN A 121 -9.41 13.76 3.28
N SER A 122 -9.96 12.57 3.15
CA SER A 122 -10.47 11.85 4.31
C SER A 122 -9.35 10.99 4.87
N PHE A 123 -9.16 11.11 6.16
CA PHE A 123 -8.12 10.39 6.85
C PHE A 123 -8.73 9.65 8.03
N PHE A 124 -8.53 8.34 8.08
CA PHE A 124 -9.08 7.50 9.14
C PHE A 124 -8.02 6.60 9.73
N LEU A 125 -7.94 6.58 11.04
CA LEU A 125 -7.12 5.65 11.78
C LEU A 125 -8.03 4.61 12.39
N LYS A 126 -7.79 3.34 12.05
CA LYS A 126 -8.59 2.22 12.57
C LYS A 126 -7.69 1.23 13.30
N LYS A 127 -8.20 0.75 14.38
CA LYS A 127 -7.48 -0.23 15.19
C LYS A 127 -8.19 -1.57 15.17
#